data_dc763d24e868548487a961984b03cb46
#
_entry.id   dc763d24e868548487a961984b03cb46
#
_cell.length_a   1.000
_cell.length_b   1.000
_cell.length_c   1.000
_cell.angle_alpha   90.00
_cell.angle_beta   90.00
_cell.angle_gamma   90.00
#
_symmetry.space_group_name_H-M   'P 1'
#
loop_
_entity.id
_entity.type
_entity.pdbx_description
1 polymer ?
#
loop_
_entity_poly.entity_id
_entity_poly.type
_entity_poly.pdbx_seq_one_letter_code
_entity_poly.pdbx_strand_id
1 'polypeptide(L)'
;GKTYVDPWFERHLAGAQAAGLRVGVYHYSYALTVEDARTEARHLLSIINGRRFDMPLWFDMEDADGYKKKHGFTFSRANISAITQAFIDTIRAAGYQCGVYASKSWLDDYIKVDADAIWLAQWANKPTYAGRFDVWQNSDSGTVLGVTGKVDTNILYTEFWPEQEEDEKMKTYTHTDQMPDWAQDTFYRLIDAGIVKIDDKGEIAVQECSVQPMVYLDRLCGGQIEKLPKVIKRL
;
A
#
# COMPACT_ATOMS: atom_id res chain seq x y z
N GLY A 1 -3.35 19.97 9.40
CA GLY A 1 -2.25 20.55 10.20
C GLY A 1 -1.24 19.50 10.63
N LYS A 2 -0.15 19.90 11.26
CA LYS A 2 0.99 19.02 11.65
C LYS A 2 0.61 17.80 12.50
N THR A 3 -0.58 17.79 13.09
CA THR A 3 -1.07 16.75 14.01
C THR A 3 -2.44 16.24 13.63
N TYR A 4 -2.86 16.43 12.38
CA TYR A 4 -4.12 15.87 11.88
C TYR A 4 -3.97 14.37 11.63
N VAL A 5 -4.96 13.61 12.06
CA VAL A 5 -5.08 12.17 11.77
C VAL A 5 -6.31 11.96 10.92
N ASP A 6 -6.19 11.18 9.84
CA ASP A 6 -7.34 10.76 9.06
C ASP A 6 -8.31 9.99 9.97
N PRO A 7 -9.58 10.43 10.12
CA PRO A 7 -10.56 9.76 10.97
C PRO A 7 -10.86 8.32 10.53
N TRP A 8 -10.50 7.96 9.31
CA TRP A 8 -10.68 6.62 8.76
C TRP A 8 -9.44 5.73 8.91
N PHE A 9 -8.33 6.25 9.43
CA PHE A 9 -7.05 5.55 9.50
C PHE A 9 -7.17 4.15 10.12
N GLU A 10 -7.74 4.06 11.33
CA GLU A 10 -7.87 2.78 12.03
C GLU A 10 -8.77 1.79 11.28
N ARG A 11 -9.86 2.27 10.71
CA ARG A 11 -10.78 1.44 9.91
C ARG A 11 -10.12 0.93 8.64
N HIS A 12 -9.40 1.81 7.92
CA HIS A 12 -8.71 1.44 6.68
C HIS A 12 -7.59 0.46 6.98
N LEU A 13 -6.79 0.71 8.02
CA LEU A 13 -5.73 -0.19 8.44
C LEU A 13 -6.25 -1.58 8.78
N ALA A 14 -7.26 -1.66 9.66
CA ALA A 14 -7.86 -2.93 10.05
C ALA A 14 -8.48 -3.68 8.85
N GLY A 15 -9.15 -2.95 7.96
CA GLY A 15 -9.76 -3.53 6.76
C GLY A 15 -8.72 -4.08 5.77
N ALA A 16 -7.63 -3.33 5.53
CA ALA A 16 -6.56 -3.75 4.65
C ALA A 16 -5.84 -5.00 5.18
N GLN A 17 -5.51 -5.00 6.48
CA GLN A 17 -4.89 -6.14 7.14
C GLN A 17 -5.79 -7.38 7.13
N ALA A 18 -7.09 -7.21 7.41
CA ALA A 18 -8.06 -8.31 7.36
C ALA A 18 -8.24 -8.87 5.92
N ALA A 19 -7.99 -8.05 4.90
CA ALA A 19 -8.00 -8.46 3.50
C ALA A 19 -6.65 -9.08 3.04
N GLY A 20 -5.66 -9.21 3.92
CA GLY A 20 -4.34 -9.74 3.58
C GLY A 20 -3.50 -8.80 2.70
N LEU A 21 -3.85 -7.50 2.66
CA LEU A 21 -3.09 -6.52 1.88
C LEU A 21 -1.81 -6.13 2.61
N ARG A 22 -0.74 -5.92 1.86
CA ARG A 22 0.48 -5.29 2.37
C ARG A 22 0.20 -3.82 2.67
N VAL A 23 0.61 -3.36 3.85
CA VAL A 23 0.25 -2.03 4.35
C VAL A 23 1.48 -1.20 4.62
N GLY A 24 1.44 0.05 4.16
CA GLY A 24 2.33 1.14 4.55
C GLY A 24 1.54 2.33 5.06
N VAL A 25 2.24 3.25 5.69
CA VAL A 25 1.66 4.50 6.23
C VAL A 25 2.44 5.68 5.71
N TYR A 26 1.74 6.75 5.34
CA TYR A 26 2.37 8.01 4.96
C TYR A 26 1.91 9.17 5.83
N HIS A 27 2.76 10.18 5.92
CA HIS A 27 2.49 11.44 6.58
C HIS A 27 2.70 12.60 5.61
N TYR A 28 1.61 13.32 5.26
CA TYR A 28 1.67 14.55 4.46
C TYR A 28 2.25 15.69 5.31
N SER A 29 3.37 16.25 4.87
CA SER A 29 4.12 17.22 5.67
C SER A 29 3.64 18.65 5.53
N TYR A 30 3.40 19.28 6.68
CA TYR A 30 3.21 20.71 6.82
C TYR A 30 4.41 21.40 7.49
N ALA A 31 5.55 20.71 7.60
CA ALA A 31 6.75 21.26 8.23
C ALA A 31 7.31 22.44 7.43
N LEU A 32 7.61 23.52 8.14
CA LEU A 32 8.30 24.70 7.62
C LEU A 32 9.73 24.79 8.18
N THR A 33 10.02 24.02 9.23
CA THR A 33 11.31 23.96 9.91
C THR A 33 11.71 22.53 10.22
N VAL A 34 12.98 22.32 10.51
CA VAL A 34 13.52 21.03 10.95
C VAL A 34 12.80 20.52 12.23
N GLU A 35 12.48 21.41 13.16
CA GLU A 35 11.80 21.00 14.40
C GLU A 35 10.32 20.67 14.17
N ASP A 36 9.69 21.30 13.18
CA ASP A 36 8.36 20.88 12.73
C ASP A 36 8.37 19.44 12.23
N ALA A 37 9.35 19.08 11.39
CA ALA A 37 9.48 17.72 10.86
C ALA A 37 9.70 16.67 11.96
N ARG A 38 10.54 16.99 12.95
CA ARG A 38 10.70 16.13 14.14
C ARG A 38 9.40 15.96 14.91
N THR A 39 8.62 17.04 15.02
CA THR A 39 7.30 17.01 15.69
C THR A 39 6.31 16.15 14.92
N GLU A 40 6.27 16.28 13.60
CA GLU A 40 5.46 15.42 12.72
C GLU A 40 5.85 13.95 12.84
N ALA A 41 7.16 13.64 12.84
CA ALA A 41 7.64 12.28 13.00
C ALA A 41 7.25 11.68 14.37
N ARG A 42 7.42 12.44 15.46
CA ARG A 42 6.98 11.99 16.80
C ARG A 42 5.47 11.78 16.87
N HIS A 43 4.70 12.64 16.20
CA HIS A 43 3.25 12.49 16.11
C HIS A 43 2.87 11.20 15.35
N LEU A 44 3.45 10.94 14.18
CA LEU A 44 3.23 9.69 13.46
C LEU A 44 3.57 8.48 14.33
N LEU A 45 4.72 8.49 15.01
CA LEU A 45 5.12 7.41 15.91
C LEU A 45 4.13 7.19 17.06
N SER A 46 3.54 8.26 17.59
CA SER A 46 2.51 8.14 18.65
C SER A 46 1.22 7.49 18.15
N ILE A 47 0.82 7.77 16.89
CA ILE A 47 -0.37 7.20 16.26
C ILE A 47 -0.18 5.70 15.97
N ILE A 48 0.95 5.35 15.36
CA ILE A 48 1.23 3.95 15.01
C ILE A 48 1.48 3.09 16.26
N ASN A 49 1.89 3.69 17.37
CA ASN A 49 2.00 3.08 18.69
C ASN A 49 2.71 1.70 18.69
N GLY A 50 3.89 1.64 18.10
CA GLY A 50 4.71 0.42 18.02
C GLY A 50 4.26 -0.62 16.98
N ARG A 51 3.16 -0.39 16.27
CA ARG A 51 2.71 -1.29 15.18
C ARG A 51 3.76 -1.39 14.08
N ARG A 52 3.93 -2.58 13.51
CA ARG A 52 4.81 -2.83 12.37
C ARG A 52 3.99 -2.86 11.09
N PHE A 53 4.64 -2.47 10.00
CA PHE A 53 4.05 -2.40 8.67
C PHE A 53 4.93 -3.15 7.67
N ASP A 54 4.33 -3.60 6.59
CA ASP A 54 5.04 -4.31 5.52
C ASP A 54 5.96 -3.37 4.72
N MET A 55 5.58 -2.09 4.64
CA MET A 55 6.29 -1.06 3.90
C MET A 55 6.93 -0.04 4.85
N PRO A 56 7.89 0.78 4.38
CA PRO A 56 8.42 1.90 5.16
C PRO A 56 7.32 2.87 5.61
N LEU A 57 7.62 3.67 6.64
CA LEU A 57 6.84 4.87 6.92
C LEU A 57 7.26 5.94 5.93
N TRP A 58 6.29 6.55 5.24
CA TRP A 58 6.57 7.46 4.15
C TRP A 58 6.38 8.93 4.59
N PHE A 59 7.39 9.74 4.30
CA PHE A 59 7.31 11.19 4.43
C PHE A 59 6.92 11.77 3.08
N ASP A 60 5.71 12.33 3.01
CA ASP A 60 5.18 12.98 1.83
C ASP A 60 5.56 14.47 1.85
N MET A 61 6.62 14.78 1.09
CA MET A 61 7.22 16.11 1.05
C MET A 61 6.90 16.83 -0.25
N GLU A 62 5.83 17.60 -0.19
CA GLU A 62 5.34 18.40 -1.31
C GLU A 62 4.64 19.69 -0.83
N ASP A 63 4.06 20.46 -1.73
CA ASP A 63 3.25 21.65 -1.45
C ASP A 63 2.03 21.72 -2.40
N ALA A 64 1.35 20.59 -2.61
CA ALA A 64 0.24 20.50 -3.55
C ALA A 64 -0.94 21.40 -3.19
N ASP A 65 -1.15 21.64 -1.89
CA ASP A 65 -2.18 22.57 -1.38
C ASP A 65 -1.70 24.04 -1.22
N GLY A 66 -0.42 24.31 -1.53
CA GLY A 66 0.19 25.63 -1.45
C GLY A 66 0.39 26.14 -0.02
N TYR A 67 0.31 25.26 0.99
CA TYR A 67 0.46 25.65 2.39
C TYR A 67 1.83 26.27 2.67
N LYS A 68 2.91 25.62 2.25
CA LYS A 68 4.28 26.11 2.49
C LYS A 68 4.51 27.46 1.83
N LYS A 69 4.08 27.59 0.56
CA LYS A 69 4.13 28.85 -0.18
C LYS A 69 3.36 29.98 0.53
N LYS A 70 2.13 29.69 0.98
CA LYS A 70 1.26 30.65 1.69
C LYS A 70 1.88 31.16 3.01
N HIS A 71 2.70 30.33 3.66
CA HIS A 71 3.37 30.67 4.91
C HIS A 71 4.80 31.21 4.71
N GLY A 72 5.14 31.66 3.49
CA GLY A 72 6.42 32.30 3.22
C GLY A 72 7.63 31.36 3.27
N PHE A 73 7.42 30.05 3.05
CA PHE A 73 8.50 29.08 3.07
C PHE A 73 9.51 29.33 1.94
N THR A 74 10.78 29.27 2.26
CA THR A 74 11.85 29.39 1.26
C THR A 74 12.14 28.03 0.66
N PHE A 75 11.71 27.83 -0.59
CA PHE A 75 11.98 26.63 -1.36
C PHE A 75 13.43 26.62 -1.80
N SER A 76 14.24 25.84 -1.10
CA SER A 76 15.63 25.58 -1.47
C SER A 76 15.99 24.15 -1.16
N ARG A 77 16.98 23.63 -1.88
CA ARG A 77 17.49 22.25 -1.64
C ARG A 77 17.97 22.10 -0.20
N ALA A 78 18.64 23.11 0.33
CA ALA A 78 19.16 23.06 1.71
C ALA A 78 18.02 22.93 2.74
N ASN A 79 16.98 23.76 2.63
CA ASN A 79 15.87 23.73 3.58
C ASN A 79 15.05 22.45 3.48
N ILE A 80 14.67 22.08 2.26
CA ILE A 80 13.81 20.91 2.03
C ILE A 80 14.54 19.62 2.39
N SER A 81 15.81 19.48 2.01
CA SER A 81 16.60 18.29 2.38
C SER A 81 16.81 18.22 3.90
N ALA A 82 17.08 19.35 4.59
CA ALA A 82 17.26 19.35 6.04
C ALA A 82 15.98 18.95 6.78
N ILE A 83 14.82 19.44 6.35
CA ILE A 83 13.51 19.09 6.91
C ILE A 83 13.23 17.61 6.69
N THR A 84 13.40 17.13 5.45
CA THR A 84 13.15 15.73 5.07
C THR A 84 14.07 14.79 5.84
N GLN A 85 15.37 15.11 5.95
CA GLN A 85 16.33 14.29 6.70
C GLN A 85 15.99 14.22 8.18
N ALA A 86 15.55 15.33 8.79
CA ALA A 86 15.19 15.34 10.20
C ALA A 86 13.98 14.44 10.53
N PHE A 87 13.03 14.32 9.61
CA PHE A 87 11.92 13.38 9.73
C PHE A 87 12.45 11.93 9.65
N ILE A 88 13.25 11.64 8.62
CA ILE A 88 13.86 10.32 8.40
C ILE A 88 14.64 9.88 9.63
N ASP A 89 15.54 10.71 10.14
CA ASP A 89 16.38 10.41 11.29
C ASP A 89 15.55 10.10 12.54
N THR A 90 14.45 10.85 12.74
CA THR A 90 13.55 10.64 13.88
C THR A 90 12.81 9.30 13.78
N ILE A 91 12.34 8.92 12.59
CA ILE A 91 11.68 7.64 12.34
C ILE A 91 12.66 6.48 12.47
N ARG A 92 13.87 6.61 11.92
CA ARG A 92 14.93 5.60 12.04
C ARG A 92 15.38 5.38 13.48
N ALA A 93 15.49 6.45 14.27
CA ALA A 93 15.83 6.36 15.69
C ALA A 93 14.80 5.55 16.50
N ALA A 94 13.56 5.46 16.03
CA ALA A 94 12.50 4.63 16.61
C ALA A 94 12.48 3.19 16.05
N GLY A 95 13.44 2.82 15.18
CA GLY A 95 13.60 1.46 14.65
C GLY A 95 12.67 1.14 13.46
N TYR A 96 12.25 2.16 12.70
CA TYR A 96 11.48 1.98 11.47
C TYR A 96 12.31 2.39 10.25
N GLN A 97 12.03 1.76 9.11
CA GLN A 97 12.46 2.28 7.83
C GLN A 97 11.63 3.51 7.45
N CYS A 98 12.27 4.49 6.81
CA CYS A 98 11.64 5.71 6.37
C CYS A 98 11.89 5.98 4.89
N GLY A 99 10.82 6.00 4.12
CA GLY A 99 10.83 6.40 2.72
C GLY A 99 10.39 7.86 2.52
N VAL A 100 10.68 8.38 1.33
CA VAL A 100 10.25 9.72 0.91
C VAL A 100 9.39 9.60 -0.33
N TYR A 101 8.17 10.17 -0.26
CA TYR A 101 7.34 10.44 -1.43
C TYR A 101 7.53 11.88 -1.87
N ALA A 102 7.76 12.07 -3.15
CA ALA A 102 7.74 13.38 -3.78
C ALA A 102 7.57 13.29 -5.30
N SER A 103 7.14 14.41 -5.90
CA SER A 103 7.15 14.52 -7.36
C SER A 103 8.56 14.48 -7.93
N LYS A 104 8.66 14.06 -9.22
CA LYS A 104 9.94 14.07 -9.95
C LYS A 104 10.68 15.40 -9.80
N SER A 105 10.00 16.53 -10.00
CA SER A 105 10.62 17.85 -9.90
C SER A 105 11.18 18.14 -8.50
N TRP A 106 10.51 17.71 -7.45
CA TRP A 106 11.00 17.88 -6.09
C TRP A 106 12.22 16.99 -5.79
N LEU A 107 12.23 15.78 -6.30
CA LEU A 107 13.39 14.88 -6.19
C LEU A 107 14.60 15.41 -6.98
N ASP A 108 14.38 15.97 -8.17
CA ASP A 108 15.46 16.54 -9.00
C ASP A 108 16.03 17.83 -8.37
N ASP A 109 15.15 18.73 -7.90
CA ASP A 109 15.54 20.10 -7.57
C ASP A 109 15.83 20.32 -6.08
N TYR A 110 15.09 19.65 -5.19
CA TYR A 110 15.08 20.00 -3.77
C TYR A 110 15.48 18.89 -2.82
N ILE A 111 15.17 17.62 -3.12
CA ILE A 111 15.36 16.53 -2.16
C ILE A 111 16.67 15.81 -2.44
N LYS A 112 17.62 15.92 -1.50
CA LYS A 112 18.84 15.12 -1.49
C LYS A 112 19.09 14.65 -0.08
N VAL A 113 18.65 13.43 0.21
CA VAL A 113 18.64 12.83 1.55
C VAL A 113 19.08 11.38 1.47
N ASP A 114 19.45 10.83 2.62
CA ASP A 114 19.64 9.40 2.81
C ASP A 114 18.33 8.79 3.32
N ALA A 115 17.50 8.28 2.40
CA ALA A 115 16.26 7.60 2.71
C ALA A 115 16.36 6.10 2.43
N ASP A 116 15.59 5.28 3.17
CA ASP A 116 15.55 3.83 2.95
C ASP A 116 14.87 3.48 1.63
N ALA A 117 13.90 4.30 1.21
CA ALA A 117 13.19 4.14 -0.04
C ALA A 117 12.74 5.47 -0.65
N ILE A 118 12.52 5.48 -1.95
CA ILE A 118 11.98 6.63 -2.70
C ILE A 118 10.70 6.20 -3.41
N TRP A 119 9.64 6.96 -3.17
CA TRP A 119 8.36 6.83 -3.88
C TRP A 119 8.21 8.03 -4.82
N LEU A 120 8.52 7.79 -6.07
CA LEU A 120 8.47 8.77 -7.15
C LEU A 120 7.03 9.02 -7.58
N ALA A 121 6.57 10.26 -7.58
CA ALA A 121 5.36 10.66 -8.29
C ALA A 121 5.71 11.28 -9.64
N GLN A 122 5.29 10.61 -10.69
CA GLN A 122 5.41 11.10 -12.08
C GLN A 122 4.34 10.45 -12.93
N TRP A 123 3.27 11.17 -13.23
CA TRP A 123 2.15 10.66 -14.01
C TRP A 123 2.50 10.64 -15.49
N ALA A 124 2.91 9.49 -15.97
CA ALA A 124 3.44 9.28 -17.31
C ALA A 124 3.35 7.79 -17.70
N ASN A 125 3.56 7.50 -18.99
CA ASN A 125 3.61 6.11 -19.47
C ASN A 125 4.88 5.36 -19.04
N LYS A 126 5.94 6.10 -18.68
CA LYS A 126 7.19 5.56 -18.14
C LYS A 126 7.88 6.60 -17.27
N PRO A 127 8.63 6.20 -16.25
CA PRO A 127 9.39 7.13 -15.43
C PRO A 127 10.58 7.68 -16.23
N THR A 128 10.88 8.97 -16.02
CA THR A 128 12.04 9.66 -16.60
C THR A 128 12.98 10.24 -15.54
N TYR A 129 12.69 9.98 -14.27
CA TYR A 129 13.59 10.31 -13.16
C TYR A 129 14.85 9.46 -13.25
N ALA A 130 16.02 10.11 -13.17
CA ALA A 130 17.31 9.42 -13.33
C ALA A 130 17.86 8.84 -12.01
N GLY A 131 17.29 9.22 -10.88
CA GLY A 131 17.69 8.70 -9.57
C GLY A 131 17.08 7.34 -9.26
N ARG A 132 17.50 6.74 -8.15
CA ARG A 132 16.88 5.53 -7.61
C ARG A 132 15.45 5.83 -7.16
N PHE A 133 14.53 4.92 -7.42
CA PHE A 133 13.20 4.88 -6.81
C PHE A 133 12.77 3.42 -6.63
N ASP A 134 11.93 3.20 -5.65
CA ASP A 134 11.46 1.88 -5.22
C ASP A 134 9.98 1.69 -5.51
N VAL A 135 9.23 2.79 -5.53
CA VAL A 135 7.80 2.84 -5.90
C VAL A 135 7.60 3.98 -6.89
N TRP A 136 6.76 3.77 -7.87
CA TRP A 136 6.38 4.79 -8.85
C TRP A 136 4.86 4.98 -8.87
N GLN A 137 4.38 6.15 -8.42
CA GLN A 137 3.00 6.60 -8.65
C GLN A 137 2.89 7.07 -10.10
N ASN A 138 2.27 6.25 -10.91
CA ASN A 138 2.18 6.47 -12.36
C ASN A 138 0.91 7.20 -12.80
N SER A 139 -0.11 7.29 -11.94
CA SER A 139 -1.36 8.01 -12.19
C SER A 139 -2.06 8.40 -10.89
N ASP A 140 -2.75 9.53 -10.92
CA ASP A 140 -3.70 10.03 -9.90
C ASP A 140 -5.16 9.76 -10.27
N SER A 141 -5.40 9.08 -11.37
CA SER A 141 -6.74 8.92 -11.96
C SER A 141 -7.04 7.48 -12.38
N GLY A 142 -6.38 6.52 -11.75
CA GLY A 142 -6.60 5.11 -11.94
C GLY A 142 -7.99 4.64 -11.51
N THR A 143 -8.31 3.40 -11.84
CA THR A 143 -9.55 2.74 -11.42
C THR A 143 -9.22 1.34 -10.89
N VAL A 144 -9.84 0.99 -9.76
CA VAL A 144 -9.72 -0.32 -9.14
C VAL A 144 -11.12 -0.92 -9.00
N LEU A 145 -11.25 -2.19 -9.34
CA LEU A 145 -12.52 -2.89 -9.22
C LEU A 145 -13.01 -2.89 -7.77
N GLY A 146 -14.26 -2.49 -7.56
CA GLY A 146 -14.85 -2.39 -6.22
C GLY A 146 -14.61 -1.05 -5.51
N VAL A 147 -13.81 -0.14 -6.10
CA VAL A 147 -13.59 1.20 -5.57
C VAL A 147 -14.33 2.23 -6.44
N THR A 148 -15.19 3.04 -5.81
CA THR A 148 -15.89 4.12 -6.50
C THR A 148 -15.00 5.36 -6.60
N GLY A 149 -14.86 5.91 -7.81
CA GLY A 149 -14.06 7.11 -8.06
C GLY A 149 -12.68 6.79 -8.64
N LYS A 150 -11.85 7.82 -8.67
CA LYS A 150 -10.45 7.73 -9.11
C LYS A 150 -9.55 7.47 -7.93
N VAL A 151 -8.49 6.74 -8.18
CA VAL A 151 -7.47 6.39 -7.19
C VAL A 151 -6.07 6.55 -7.78
N ASP A 152 -5.12 6.80 -6.91
CA ASP A 152 -3.71 6.73 -7.27
C ASP A 152 -3.32 5.29 -7.58
N THR A 153 -2.57 5.11 -8.66
CA THR A 153 -2.01 3.81 -9.00
C THR A 153 -0.50 3.85 -8.95
N ASN A 154 0.08 2.73 -8.53
CA ASN A 154 1.51 2.63 -8.26
C ASN A 154 2.07 1.34 -8.84
N ILE A 155 3.36 1.39 -9.21
CA ILE A 155 4.16 0.24 -9.59
C ILE A 155 5.26 0.09 -8.55
N LEU A 156 5.33 -1.09 -7.95
CA LEU A 156 6.35 -1.44 -6.97
C LEU A 156 7.54 -2.08 -7.69
N TYR A 157 8.75 -1.57 -7.41
CA TYR A 157 10.00 -2.08 -7.96
C TYR A 157 10.85 -2.80 -6.91
N THR A 158 10.60 -2.53 -5.63
CA THR A 158 11.34 -3.11 -4.50
C THR A 158 10.36 -3.72 -3.53
N GLU A 159 10.50 -4.99 -3.22
CA GLU A 159 9.76 -5.64 -2.15
C GLU A 159 10.39 -5.28 -0.81
N PHE A 160 9.58 -4.72 0.11
CA PHE A 160 10.01 -4.24 1.43
C PHE A 160 9.83 -5.28 2.53
N TRP A 161 9.10 -6.33 2.25
CA TRP A 161 8.91 -7.46 3.14
C TRP A 161 9.91 -8.57 2.79
N PRO A 162 10.37 -9.34 3.78
CA PRO A 162 11.20 -10.50 3.49
C PRO A 162 10.46 -11.43 2.52
N GLU A 163 11.21 -12.00 1.56
CA GLU A 163 10.67 -13.14 0.83
C GLU A 163 10.10 -14.10 1.86
N GLN A 164 8.84 -14.47 1.71
CA GLN A 164 8.30 -15.55 2.52
C GLN A 164 9.19 -16.74 2.19
N GLU A 165 9.97 -17.20 3.17
CA GLU A 165 10.69 -18.46 3.01
C GLU A 165 9.67 -19.45 2.49
N GLU A 166 9.95 -20.10 1.35
CA GLU A 166 9.06 -21.11 0.71
C GLU A 166 8.78 -22.31 1.62
N ASP A 167 9.18 -22.25 2.90
CA ASP A 167 9.05 -23.32 3.88
C ASP A 167 7.76 -23.33 4.70
N GLU A 168 6.93 -22.32 4.67
CA GLU A 168 5.51 -22.56 4.89
C GLU A 168 4.92 -22.98 3.55
N LYS A 169 4.91 -24.28 3.27
CA LYS A 169 4.14 -24.88 2.19
C LYS A 169 2.76 -24.27 2.24
N MET A 170 2.52 -23.30 1.34
CA MET A 170 1.26 -22.60 1.25
C MET A 170 0.18 -23.68 1.23
N LYS A 171 -0.61 -23.75 2.30
CA LYS A 171 -1.58 -24.82 2.49
C LYS A 171 -2.45 -24.89 1.26
N THR A 172 -2.43 -26.04 0.61
CA THR A 172 -3.33 -26.35 -0.50
C THR A 172 -4.45 -27.20 0.03
N TYR A 173 -5.66 -26.71 -0.14
CA TYR A 173 -6.86 -27.48 0.17
C TYR A 173 -7.14 -28.42 -0.99
N THR A 174 -7.24 -29.70 -0.68
CA THR A 174 -7.61 -30.75 -1.65
C THR A 174 -9.11 -31.10 -1.58
N HIS A 175 -9.77 -30.70 -0.48
CA HIS A 175 -11.21 -30.88 -0.29
C HIS A 175 -11.79 -29.65 0.39
N THR A 176 -13.06 -29.38 0.13
CA THR A 176 -13.78 -28.21 0.70
C THR A 176 -13.93 -28.27 2.20
N ASP A 177 -14.06 -29.46 2.79
CA ASP A 177 -14.17 -29.68 4.25
C ASP A 177 -12.88 -29.36 5.02
N GLN A 178 -11.76 -29.24 4.32
CA GLN A 178 -10.50 -28.80 4.91
C GLN A 178 -10.43 -27.27 5.04
N MET A 179 -11.32 -26.54 4.35
CA MET A 179 -11.37 -25.09 4.36
C MET A 179 -12.10 -24.58 5.62
N PRO A 180 -11.83 -23.32 6.03
CA PRO A 180 -12.62 -22.68 7.08
C PRO A 180 -14.12 -22.69 6.75
N ASP A 181 -14.98 -22.92 7.73
CA ASP A 181 -16.43 -23.03 7.59
C ASP A 181 -17.05 -21.87 6.78
N TRP A 182 -16.54 -20.65 6.99
CA TRP A 182 -17.02 -19.46 6.29
C TRP A 182 -16.75 -19.45 4.77
N ALA A 183 -15.90 -20.36 4.28
CA ALA A 183 -15.52 -20.48 2.87
C ALA A 183 -16.23 -21.65 2.17
N GLN A 184 -16.57 -22.70 2.89
CA GLN A 184 -17.04 -23.97 2.33
C GLN A 184 -18.21 -23.79 1.37
N ASP A 185 -19.28 -23.09 1.77
CA ASP A 185 -20.47 -22.87 0.93
C ASP A 185 -20.15 -22.18 -0.40
N THR A 186 -19.22 -21.22 -0.38
CA THR A 186 -18.77 -20.57 -1.61
C THR A 186 -18.06 -21.55 -2.51
N PHE A 187 -17.15 -22.37 -1.98
CA PHE A 187 -16.40 -23.31 -2.80
C PHE A 187 -17.23 -24.46 -3.32
N TYR A 188 -18.25 -24.93 -2.60
CA TYR A 188 -19.23 -25.87 -3.14
C TYR A 188 -19.92 -25.28 -4.39
N ARG A 189 -20.38 -24.03 -4.33
CA ARG A 189 -21.00 -23.38 -5.50
C ARG A 189 -20.02 -23.18 -6.67
N LEU A 190 -18.76 -22.83 -6.37
CA LEU A 190 -17.72 -22.66 -7.40
C LEU A 190 -17.37 -23.97 -8.11
N ILE A 191 -17.40 -25.08 -7.39
CA ILE A 191 -17.21 -26.42 -7.94
C ILE A 191 -18.40 -26.80 -8.82
N ASP A 192 -19.63 -26.65 -8.32
CA ASP A 192 -20.87 -26.94 -9.08
C ASP A 192 -20.95 -26.10 -10.35
N ALA A 193 -20.47 -24.85 -10.30
CA ALA A 193 -20.40 -23.99 -11.47
C ALA A 193 -19.22 -24.30 -12.43
N GLY A 194 -18.35 -25.26 -12.09
CA GLY A 194 -17.17 -25.62 -12.86
C GLY A 194 -16.08 -24.54 -12.92
N ILE A 195 -16.10 -23.59 -11.98
CA ILE A 195 -15.08 -22.54 -11.83
C ILE A 195 -13.85 -23.10 -11.13
N VAL A 196 -14.08 -23.86 -10.04
CA VAL A 196 -13.05 -24.69 -9.41
C VAL A 196 -13.20 -26.10 -9.97
N LYS A 197 -12.13 -26.62 -10.55
CA LYS A 197 -12.12 -27.93 -11.16
C LYS A 197 -11.78 -29.00 -10.14
N ILE A 198 -12.44 -30.13 -10.25
CA ILE A 198 -12.11 -31.37 -9.56
C ILE A 198 -11.27 -32.24 -10.52
N ASP A 199 -10.21 -32.84 -10.03
CA ASP A 199 -9.37 -33.74 -10.78
C ASP A 199 -9.99 -35.16 -10.87
N ASP A 200 -9.28 -36.07 -11.56
CA ASP A 200 -9.74 -37.47 -11.74
C ASP A 200 -9.82 -38.27 -10.43
N LYS A 201 -9.27 -37.75 -9.33
CA LYS A 201 -9.32 -38.33 -7.98
C LYS A 201 -10.44 -37.77 -7.12
N GLY A 202 -11.15 -36.73 -7.62
CA GLY A 202 -12.17 -36.02 -6.87
C GLY A 202 -11.60 -34.90 -5.98
N GLU A 203 -10.33 -34.51 -6.21
CA GLU A 203 -9.65 -33.49 -5.44
C GLU A 203 -9.66 -32.14 -6.14
N ILE A 204 -9.66 -31.04 -5.33
CA ILE A 204 -9.42 -29.69 -5.79
C ILE A 204 -7.99 -29.27 -5.47
N ALA A 205 -7.48 -28.24 -6.15
CA ALA A 205 -6.17 -27.65 -5.83
C ALA A 205 -6.34 -26.15 -5.59
N VAL A 206 -6.71 -25.76 -4.36
CA VAL A 206 -6.95 -24.36 -3.98
C VAL A 206 -5.94 -23.95 -2.93
N GLN A 207 -5.12 -22.98 -3.28
CA GLN A 207 -4.16 -22.40 -2.34
C GLN A 207 -4.87 -21.54 -1.29
N GLU A 208 -4.44 -21.58 -0.05
CA GLU A 208 -5.02 -20.84 1.07
C GLU A 208 -5.15 -19.35 0.79
N CYS A 209 -4.14 -18.74 0.15
CA CYS A 209 -4.15 -17.33 -0.23
C CYS A 209 -5.27 -16.97 -1.23
N SER A 210 -5.81 -17.94 -1.97
CA SER A 210 -6.90 -17.73 -2.93
C SER A 210 -8.28 -17.83 -2.31
N VAL A 211 -8.42 -18.42 -1.13
CA VAL A 211 -9.73 -18.70 -0.51
C VAL A 211 -10.46 -17.40 -0.17
N GLN A 212 -9.83 -16.50 0.54
CA GLN A 212 -10.46 -15.26 0.98
C GLN A 212 -10.83 -14.32 -0.18
N PRO A 213 -9.96 -14.06 -1.19
CA PRO A 213 -10.33 -13.29 -2.36
C PRO A 213 -11.52 -13.86 -3.13
N MET A 214 -11.59 -15.20 -3.29
CA MET A 214 -12.68 -15.85 -4.02
C MET A 214 -14.02 -15.73 -3.27
N VAL A 215 -14.02 -15.90 -1.95
CA VAL A 215 -15.22 -15.70 -1.13
C VAL A 215 -15.67 -14.24 -1.13
N TYR A 216 -14.73 -13.30 -1.12
CA TYR A 216 -15.04 -11.88 -1.21
C TYR A 216 -15.68 -11.52 -2.54
N LEU A 217 -15.13 -12.01 -3.66
CA LEU A 217 -15.72 -11.84 -5.00
C LEU A 217 -17.12 -12.43 -5.08
N ASP A 218 -17.34 -13.62 -4.56
CA ASP A 218 -18.66 -14.25 -4.53
C ASP A 218 -19.69 -13.42 -3.75
N ARG A 219 -19.30 -12.90 -2.58
CA ARG A 219 -20.15 -12.03 -1.76
C ARG A 219 -20.45 -10.71 -2.43
N LEU A 220 -19.47 -10.08 -3.11
CA LEU A 220 -19.70 -8.87 -3.89
C LEU A 220 -20.66 -9.08 -5.05
N CYS A 221 -20.71 -10.30 -5.59
CA CYS A 221 -21.64 -10.72 -6.64
C CYS A 221 -22.98 -11.23 -6.08
N GLY A 222 -23.25 -11.04 -4.79
CA GLY A 222 -24.46 -11.52 -4.12
C GLY A 222 -24.57 -13.05 -4.07
N GLY A 223 -23.46 -13.76 -4.01
CA GLY A 223 -23.41 -15.23 -4.05
C GLY A 223 -23.66 -15.81 -5.45
N GLN A 224 -23.40 -15.07 -6.50
CA GLN A 224 -23.67 -15.43 -7.90
C GLN A 224 -22.46 -15.22 -8.82
N ILE A 225 -21.26 -15.48 -8.32
CA ILE A 225 -19.99 -15.29 -9.05
C ILE A 225 -19.98 -16.10 -10.37
N GLU A 226 -20.70 -17.21 -10.43
CA GLU A 226 -20.82 -18.05 -11.63
C GLU A 226 -21.55 -17.32 -12.78
N LYS A 227 -22.32 -16.27 -12.50
CA LYS A 227 -23.03 -15.47 -13.50
C LYS A 227 -22.20 -14.34 -14.11
N LEU A 228 -20.98 -14.11 -13.60
CA LEU A 228 -20.09 -13.10 -14.16
C LEU A 228 -19.67 -13.45 -15.60
N PRO A 229 -19.47 -12.44 -16.47
CA PRO A 229 -19.00 -12.67 -17.84
C PRO A 229 -17.66 -13.44 -17.85
N LYS A 230 -17.47 -14.32 -18.83
CA LYS A 230 -16.28 -15.20 -18.98
C LYS A 230 -14.94 -14.45 -18.99
N VAL A 231 -14.92 -13.13 -19.22
CA VAL A 231 -13.71 -12.30 -19.19
C VAL A 231 -13.09 -12.21 -17.79
N ILE A 232 -13.90 -12.33 -16.73
CA ILE A 232 -13.42 -12.28 -15.33
C ILE A 232 -13.00 -13.70 -14.84
N LYS A 233 -13.36 -14.75 -15.59
CA LYS A 233 -13.02 -16.15 -15.27
C LYS A 233 -11.58 -16.55 -15.61
N ARG A 234 -10.70 -15.61 -16.01
CA ARG A 234 -9.29 -15.84 -16.38
C ARG A 234 -8.26 -15.12 -15.51
N LEU A 235 -8.67 -14.70 -14.32
CA LEU A 235 -7.74 -14.15 -13.30
C LEU A 235 -7.29 -15.25 -12.35
#